data_56df2f8760ae29f82c1284193645f634
#
_entry.id   56df2f8760ae29f82c1284193645f634
#
_cell.length_a   1.000
_cell.length_b   1.000
_cell.length_c   1.000
_cell.angle_alpha   90.00
_cell.angle_beta   90.00
_cell.angle_gamma   90.00
#
_symmetry.space_group_name_H-M   'P 1'
#
loop_
_entity.id
_entity.type
_entity.pdbx_description
1 polymer ?
#
loop_
_entity_poly.entity_id
_entity_poly.type
_entity_poly.pdbx_seq_one_letter_code
_entity_poly.pdbx_strand_id
1 'polypeptide(L)'
;RGLGDVYKRQLLSVDDNELNDTLDYDFYTDSSSFHLKARVADGIREWEVQRPQRGPFGCGFKTYLGDAKHSCSNHCMFCFIDQLPPGMRESLYFKDDDERLSFLFGNYITMTNMQDHEIDRIIKMHISPINISVHTTNPQLRVRMLANKRGGEVLKYLPRLVEGGIAVNCQLVLCRGVNDGDELRRTLADLLELTPMVQSIAAVPCGITDYRKNLYPQVPYDAKTSAEVIDIMEEFGDECKRRHGKRIIYPSDEWYLKAGRPIPVSYTHLRAHETRHDLV
;
A
#
# COMPACT_ATOMS: atom_id res chain seq x y z
N ARG A 1 13.94 -14.96 15.39
CA ARG A 1 12.69 -14.46 14.85
C ARG A 1 11.57 -15.41 15.21
N GLY A 2 10.33 -15.05 15.05
CA GLY A 2 9.15 -15.85 15.38
C GLY A 2 8.10 -15.04 16.14
N LEU A 3 6.82 -15.43 16.03
CA LEU A 3 5.69 -14.75 16.66
C LEU A 3 5.61 -15.04 18.15
N GLY A 4 5.62 -14.01 18.99
CA GLY A 4 5.43 -14.13 20.44
C GLY A 4 3.97 -14.19 20.83
N ASP A 5 3.54 -15.28 21.50
CA ASP A 5 2.19 -15.39 22.04
C ASP A 5 2.03 -14.69 23.41
N VAL A 6 0.78 -14.60 23.90
CA VAL A 6 0.41 -13.97 25.16
C VAL A 6 1.11 -14.65 26.37
N TYR A 7 1.48 -15.93 26.26
CA TYR A 7 2.13 -16.73 27.31
C TYR A 7 3.67 -16.73 27.21
N LYS A 8 4.28 -15.79 26.49
CA LYS A 8 5.72 -15.68 26.27
C LYS A 8 6.34 -16.86 25.50
N ARG A 9 5.57 -17.61 24.77
CA ARG A 9 6.04 -18.60 23.82
C ARG A 9 6.30 -17.89 22.47
N GLN A 10 7.12 -18.48 21.65
CA GLN A 10 7.44 -17.96 20.33
C GLN A 10 7.22 -19.05 19.30
N LEU A 11 6.19 -18.89 18.47
CA LEU A 11 5.96 -19.77 17.34
C LEU A 11 7.05 -19.55 16.31
N LEU A 12 7.72 -20.61 15.87
CA LEU A 12 8.88 -20.54 14.97
C LEU A 12 8.52 -20.92 13.54
N SER A 13 7.86 -22.08 13.37
CA SER A 13 7.48 -22.56 12.04
C SER A 13 6.22 -23.45 12.09
N VAL A 14 5.58 -23.56 10.92
CA VAL A 14 4.52 -24.53 10.64
C VAL A 14 4.93 -25.26 9.35
N ASP A 15 4.97 -26.61 9.38
CA ASP A 15 5.43 -27.45 8.26
C ASP A 15 6.74 -26.94 7.63
N ASP A 16 7.73 -26.65 8.50
CA ASP A 16 9.05 -26.06 8.17
C ASP A 16 9.00 -24.64 7.54
N ASN A 17 7.84 -24.04 7.37
CA ASN A 17 7.72 -22.63 6.96
C ASN A 17 7.89 -21.73 8.17
N GLU A 18 8.85 -20.81 8.14
CA GLU A 18 9.07 -19.83 9.21
C GLU A 18 7.87 -18.89 9.35
N LEU A 19 7.53 -18.56 10.61
CA LEU A 19 6.48 -17.59 10.92
C LEU A 19 7.10 -16.23 11.26
N ASN A 20 6.98 -15.28 10.36
CA ASN A 20 7.50 -13.93 10.51
C ASN A 20 6.42 -12.91 10.94
N ASP A 21 5.16 -13.22 10.69
CA ASP A 21 4.03 -12.37 11.02
C ASP A 21 2.73 -13.17 11.18
N THR A 22 1.64 -12.49 11.51
CA THR A 22 0.34 -13.15 11.70
C THR A 22 -0.25 -13.64 10.38
N LEU A 23 0.16 -13.12 9.23
CA LEU A 23 -0.30 -13.60 7.93
C LEU A 23 0.28 -14.99 7.63
N ASP A 24 1.58 -15.21 7.92
CA ASP A 24 2.20 -16.54 7.82
C ASP A 24 1.48 -17.53 8.74
N TYR A 25 1.21 -17.10 9.98
CA TYR A 25 0.52 -17.93 10.94
C TYR A 25 -0.88 -18.34 10.45
N ASP A 26 -1.70 -17.39 10.02
CA ASP A 26 -3.05 -17.68 9.56
C ASP A 26 -3.06 -18.59 8.33
N PHE A 27 -2.15 -18.32 7.38
CA PHE A 27 -2.02 -19.09 6.15
C PHE A 27 -1.58 -20.53 6.39
N TYR A 28 -0.47 -20.74 7.12
CA TYR A 28 0.08 -22.07 7.32
C TYR A 28 -0.67 -22.91 8.35
N THR A 29 -1.42 -22.27 9.26
CA THR A 29 -2.29 -23.01 10.19
C THR A 29 -3.69 -23.26 9.65
N ASP A 30 -4.08 -22.77 8.46
CA ASP A 30 -5.37 -23.07 7.83
C ASP A 30 -5.38 -24.48 7.20
N SER A 31 -5.07 -25.47 8.02
CA SER A 31 -5.08 -26.90 7.67
C SER A 31 -5.69 -27.73 8.80
N SER A 32 -6.23 -28.88 8.49
CA SER A 32 -6.71 -29.86 9.50
C SER A 32 -5.57 -30.61 10.19
N SER A 33 -4.36 -30.63 9.60
CA SER A 33 -3.17 -31.26 10.17
C SER A 33 -1.94 -30.46 9.78
N PHE A 34 -1.04 -30.19 10.73
CA PHE A 34 0.23 -29.53 10.52
C PHE A 34 1.21 -29.79 11.66
N HIS A 35 2.49 -29.65 11.37
CA HIS A 35 3.58 -29.73 12.33
C HIS A 35 3.93 -28.32 12.85
N LEU A 36 3.78 -28.11 14.17
CA LEU A 36 4.06 -26.81 14.81
C LEU A 36 5.35 -26.87 15.60
N LYS A 37 6.25 -25.92 15.40
CA LYS A 37 7.47 -25.73 16.15
C LYS A 37 7.46 -24.42 16.91
N ALA A 38 7.72 -24.47 18.21
CA ALA A 38 7.75 -23.28 19.04
C ALA A 38 8.84 -23.32 20.09
N ARG A 39 9.33 -22.15 20.48
CA ARG A 39 10.21 -21.96 21.63
C ARG A 39 9.34 -21.72 22.85
N VAL A 40 9.57 -22.53 23.87
CA VAL A 40 8.94 -22.44 25.19
C VAL A 40 10.02 -22.23 26.27
N ALA A 41 9.62 -22.09 27.52
CA ALA A 41 10.56 -21.74 28.61
C ALA A 41 11.75 -22.71 28.75
N ASP A 42 11.55 -23.99 28.48
CA ASP A 42 12.52 -25.07 28.63
C ASP A 42 13.15 -25.53 27.30
N GLY A 43 13.00 -24.78 26.23
CA GLY A 43 13.63 -25.04 24.94
C GLY A 43 12.70 -24.98 23.75
N ILE A 44 13.08 -25.67 22.67
CA ILE A 44 12.27 -25.79 21.46
C ILE A 44 11.47 -27.09 21.58
N ARG A 45 10.18 -27.01 21.28
CA ARG A 45 9.27 -28.16 21.20
C ARG A 45 8.53 -28.18 19.87
N GLU A 46 8.11 -29.38 19.51
CA GLU A 46 7.39 -29.68 18.27
C GLU A 46 6.12 -30.47 18.58
N TRP A 47 5.07 -30.20 17.82
CA TRP A 47 3.76 -30.85 17.98
C TRP A 47 3.18 -31.20 16.62
N GLU A 48 2.66 -32.42 16.50
CA GLU A 48 1.73 -32.76 15.45
C GLU A 48 0.33 -32.30 15.89
N VAL A 49 -0.21 -31.32 15.14
CA VAL A 49 -1.54 -30.78 15.41
C VAL A 49 -2.53 -31.44 14.46
N GLN A 50 -3.59 -32.03 15.03
CA GLN A 50 -4.72 -32.56 14.25
C GLN A 50 -6.01 -31.93 14.73
N ARG A 51 -6.85 -31.50 13.80
CA ARG A 51 -8.11 -30.81 14.05
C ARG A 51 -9.25 -31.39 13.23
N PRO A 52 -10.51 -31.33 13.74
CA PRO A 52 -11.67 -31.83 13.02
C PRO A 52 -11.94 -31.11 11.70
N GLN A 53 -11.56 -29.83 11.61
CA GLN A 53 -11.78 -28.98 10.43
C GLN A 53 -10.73 -27.88 10.32
N ARG A 54 -10.62 -27.29 9.13
CA ARG A 54 -9.84 -26.08 8.86
C ARG A 54 -10.42 -24.86 9.60
N GLY A 55 -9.65 -23.83 9.76
CA GLY A 55 -10.06 -22.56 10.35
C GLY A 55 -9.01 -21.99 11.30
N PRO A 56 -9.28 -20.86 11.98
CA PRO A 56 -8.33 -20.23 12.88
C PRO A 56 -7.83 -21.17 13.97
N PHE A 57 -6.53 -21.20 14.21
CA PHE A 57 -5.93 -22.05 15.26
C PHE A 57 -6.05 -21.45 16.66
N GLY A 58 -6.38 -20.15 16.77
CA GLY A 58 -6.79 -19.51 18.03
C GLY A 58 -5.65 -19.06 18.94
N CYS A 59 -4.42 -18.89 18.45
CA CYS A 59 -3.37 -18.21 19.21
C CYS A 59 -3.56 -16.69 19.16
N GLY A 60 -3.41 -16.02 20.32
CA GLY A 60 -3.34 -14.56 20.40
C GLY A 60 -1.90 -14.08 20.42
N PHE A 61 -1.61 -13.02 19.68
CA PHE A 61 -0.27 -12.42 19.60
C PHE A 61 -0.24 -11.03 20.22
N LYS A 62 0.90 -10.64 20.80
CA LYS A 62 1.11 -9.29 21.34
C LYS A 62 1.37 -8.27 20.23
N THR A 63 1.95 -8.72 19.12
CA THR A 63 2.29 -7.91 17.96
C THR A 63 1.93 -8.68 16.69
N TYR A 64 1.59 -7.97 15.63
CA TYR A 64 1.30 -8.57 14.32
C TYR A 64 2.58 -9.03 13.60
N LEU A 65 3.74 -8.47 13.96
CA LEU A 65 5.03 -8.77 13.35
C LEU A 65 5.96 -9.46 14.34
N GLY A 66 6.67 -10.47 13.87
CA GLY A 66 7.70 -11.19 14.63
C GLY A 66 9.05 -10.50 14.65
N ASP A 67 9.24 -9.48 13.80
CA ASP A 67 10.46 -8.70 13.66
C ASP A 67 10.18 -7.19 13.61
N ALA A 68 11.22 -6.39 13.29
CA ALA A 68 11.07 -4.94 13.16
C ALA A 68 10.31 -4.57 11.88
N LYS A 69 9.54 -3.47 11.95
CA LYS A 69 8.89 -2.88 10.78
C LYS A 69 9.90 -2.42 9.74
N HIS A 70 9.58 -2.60 8.46
CA HIS A 70 10.39 -2.11 7.37
C HIS A 70 10.19 -0.60 7.19
N SER A 71 11.26 0.16 7.42
CA SER A 71 11.24 1.61 7.21
C SER A 71 11.46 1.95 5.73
N CYS A 72 10.79 3.00 5.27
CA CYS A 72 10.95 3.52 3.92
C CYS A 72 12.36 4.09 3.71
N SER A 73 13.01 3.65 2.64
CA SER A 73 14.35 4.11 2.22
C SER A 73 14.32 5.27 1.20
N ASN A 74 13.13 5.78 0.88
CA ASN A 74 12.94 6.83 -0.11
C ASN A 74 13.16 8.23 0.46
N HIS A 75 13.54 9.17 -0.41
CA HIS A 75 13.60 10.61 -0.15
C HIS A 75 12.70 11.35 -1.13
N CYS A 76 11.40 10.99 -1.11
CA CYS A 76 10.42 11.49 -2.07
C CYS A 76 10.33 13.01 -2.05
N MET A 77 10.31 13.63 -3.24
CA MET A 77 10.15 15.08 -3.37
C MET A 77 8.83 15.61 -2.75
N PHE A 78 7.88 14.74 -2.48
CA PHE A 78 6.56 15.04 -1.89
C PHE A 78 6.36 14.43 -0.50
N CYS A 79 7.40 13.89 0.14
CA CYS A 79 7.26 13.19 1.43
C CYS A 79 6.65 14.11 2.49
N PHE A 80 5.49 13.75 3.01
CA PHE A 80 4.82 14.52 4.06
C PHE A 80 5.51 14.39 5.41
N ILE A 81 6.18 13.26 5.68
CA ILE A 81 6.93 13.07 6.93
C ILE A 81 8.12 14.04 7.01
N ASP A 82 8.82 14.28 5.88
CA ASP A 82 9.99 15.18 5.85
C ASP A 82 9.62 16.65 6.06
N GLN A 83 8.34 16.99 6.02
CA GLN A 83 7.82 18.32 6.25
C GLN A 83 6.91 18.44 7.48
N LEU A 84 7.05 17.51 8.43
CA LEU A 84 6.41 17.62 9.74
C LEU A 84 7.16 18.62 10.62
N PRO A 85 6.47 19.33 11.54
CA PRO A 85 7.13 20.20 12.51
C PRO A 85 8.08 19.39 13.38
N PRO A 86 9.27 19.93 13.72
CA PRO A 86 10.22 19.25 14.60
C PRO A 86 9.72 19.16 16.04
N GLY A 87 10.21 18.16 16.80
CA GLY A 87 9.94 18.03 18.24
C GLY A 87 8.59 17.40 18.59
N MET A 88 7.91 16.78 17.63
CA MET A 88 6.72 15.98 17.88
C MET A 88 7.10 14.57 18.37
N ARG A 89 6.10 13.75 18.77
CA ARG A 89 6.35 12.37 19.22
C ARG A 89 7.03 11.55 18.10
N GLU A 90 7.97 10.69 18.44
CA GLU A 90 8.80 9.91 17.51
C GLU A 90 7.98 9.08 16.52
N SER A 91 6.84 8.54 16.96
CA SER A 91 5.96 7.73 16.08
C SER A 91 5.46 8.46 14.83
N LEU A 92 5.42 9.81 14.84
CA LEU A 92 5.01 10.60 13.67
C LEU A 92 6.09 10.67 12.59
N TYR A 93 7.35 10.44 12.94
CA TYR A 93 8.48 10.50 12.00
C TYR A 93 8.83 9.13 11.41
N PHE A 94 8.13 8.09 11.81
CA PHE A 94 8.33 6.77 11.22
C PHE A 94 7.81 6.77 9.77
N LYS A 95 8.72 6.51 8.84
CA LYS A 95 8.38 6.34 7.41
C LYS A 95 8.09 4.87 7.15
N ASP A 96 6.82 4.55 6.97
CA ASP A 96 6.37 3.19 6.68
C ASP A 96 6.53 2.84 5.19
N ASP A 97 7.04 1.65 4.90
CA ASP A 97 7.05 1.02 3.58
C ASP A 97 7.08 -0.52 3.75
N ASP A 98 6.31 -1.02 4.73
CA ASP A 98 6.21 -2.42 5.09
C ASP A 98 4.99 -3.04 4.39
N GLU A 99 5.21 -4.00 3.51
CA GLU A 99 4.16 -4.65 2.72
C GLU A 99 3.10 -5.35 3.60
N ARG A 100 3.51 -5.84 4.77
CA ARG A 100 2.60 -6.51 5.73
C ARG A 100 1.60 -5.51 6.31
N LEU A 101 2.04 -4.27 6.56
CA LEU A 101 1.17 -3.21 7.06
C LEU A 101 0.23 -2.67 5.99
N SER A 102 0.58 -2.80 4.71
CA SER A 102 -0.34 -2.52 3.61
C SER A 102 -1.58 -3.41 3.70
N PHE A 103 -1.39 -4.68 3.93
CA PHE A 103 -2.50 -5.63 4.05
C PHE A 103 -3.23 -5.52 5.39
N LEU A 104 -2.51 -5.44 6.52
CA LEU A 104 -3.09 -5.42 7.85
C LEU A 104 -3.84 -4.12 8.18
N PHE A 105 -3.36 -2.99 7.67
CA PHE A 105 -3.86 -1.65 8.06
C PHE A 105 -4.22 -0.75 6.88
N GLY A 106 -4.08 -1.22 5.65
CA GLY A 106 -4.39 -0.43 4.46
C GLY A 106 -3.33 0.60 4.08
N ASN A 107 -2.11 0.52 4.63
CA ASN A 107 -1.04 1.46 4.32
C ASN A 107 -0.59 1.34 2.86
N TYR A 108 -0.24 2.47 2.24
CA TYR A 108 0.31 2.49 0.88
C TYR A 108 1.82 2.30 0.90
N ILE A 109 2.32 1.36 0.10
CA ILE A 109 3.75 1.06 -0.03
C ILE A 109 4.29 1.48 -1.39
N THR A 110 5.58 1.76 -1.45
CA THR A 110 6.27 2.09 -2.72
C THR A 110 6.84 0.87 -3.43
N MET A 111 6.88 -0.27 -2.78
CA MET A 111 7.56 -1.51 -3.19
C MET A 111 9.09 -1.40 -3.28
N THR A 112 9.71 -0.23 -3.00
CA THR A 112 11.16 -0.06 -3.17
C THR A 112 12.00 -0.89 -2.21
N ASN A 113 11.43 -1.34 -1.10
CA ASN A 113 12.05 -2.24 -0.15
C ASN A 113 11.91 -3.72 -0.54
N MET A 114 10.95 -4.06 -1.43
CA MET A 114 10.59 -5.43 -1.75
C MET A 114 11.57 -6.09 -2.73
N GLN A 115 11.66 -7.40 -2.63
CA GLN A 115 12.41 -8.30 -3.50
C GLN A 115 11.46 -9.34 -4.12
N ASP A 116 11.98 -10.15 -5.04
CA ASP A 116 11.17 -11.13 -5.77
C ASP A 116 10.49 -12.15 -4.85
N HIS A 117 11.17 -12.59 -3.78
CA HIS A 117 10.62 -13.59 -2.85
C HIS A 117 9.41 -13.07 -2.04
N GLU A 118 9.35 -11.76 -1.75
CA GLU A 118 8.21 -11.14 -1.06
C GLU A 118 7.01 -11.04 -2.00
N ILE A 119 7.24 -10.75 -3.28
CA ILE A 119 6.19 -10.80 -4.30
C ILE A 119 5.67 -12.23 -4.47
N ASP A 120 6.56 -13.24 -4.52
CA ASP A 120 6.17 -14.65 -4.59
C ASP A 120 5.33 -15.07 -3.37
N ARG A 121 5.71 -14.59 -2.18
CA ARG A 121 4.96 -14.82 -0.95
C ARG A 121 3.54 -14.23 -1.04
N ILE A 122 3.41 -12.98 -1.45
CA ILE A 122 2.11 -12.30 -1.62
C ILE A 122 1.20 -13.09 -2.57
N ILE A 123 1.74 -13.51 -3.71
CA ILE A 123 0.99 -14.28 -4.70
C ILE A 123 0.62 -15.66 -4.16
N LYS A 124 1.58 -16.40 -3.58
CA LYS A 124 1.34 -17.73 -2.99
C LYS A 124 0.25 -17.72 -1.93
N MET A 125 0.25 -16.70 -1.07
CA MET A 125 -0.68 -16.58 0.05
C MET A 125 -1.98 -15.86 -0.31
N HIS A 126 -2.12 -15.38 -1.56
CA HIS A 126 -3.24 -14.54 -2.00
C HIS A 126 -3.51 -13.34 -1.09
N ILE A 127 -2.43 -12.67 -0.64
CA ILE A 127 -2.52 -11.45 0.18
C ILE A 127 -3.06 -10.30 -0.68
N SER A 128 -4.37 -10.06 -0.58
CA SER A 128 -5.11 -9.16 -1.48
C SER A 128 -6.24 -8.46 -0.71
N PRO A 129 -6.54 -7.17 -0.97
CA PRO A 129 -5.82 -6.27 -1.88
C PRO A 129 -4.52 -5.74 -1.28
N ILE A 130 -3.63 -5.23 -2.15
CA ILE A 130 -2.42 -4.49 -1.76
C ILE A 130 -2.53 -3.03 -2.22
N ASN A 131 -2.10 -2.09 -1.36
CA ASN A 131 -2.16 -0.66 -1.65
C ASN A 131 -0.78 -0.16 -2.08
N ILE A 132 -0.67 0.40 -3.29
CA ILE A 132 0.61 0.77 -3.91
C ILE A 132 0.65 2.26 -4.23
N SER A 133 1.67 2.94 -3.71
CA SER A 133 2.07 4.30 -4.08
C SER A 133 2.80 4.28 -5.42
N VAL A 134 2.05 4.44 -6.53
CA VAL A 134 2.59 4.36 -7.89
C VAL A 134 3.21 5.68 -8.32
N HIS A 135 2.49 6.78 -8.20
CA HIS A 135 2.80 8.16 -8.56
C HIS A 135 2.99 8.39 -10.06
N THR A 136 3.68 7.51 -10.76
CA THR A 136 3.86 7.47 -12.22
C THR A 136 4.33 6.08 -12.65
N THR A 137 3.95 5.67 -13.87
CA THR A 137 4.44 4.44 -14.52
C THR A 137 5.73 4.67 -15.33
N ASN A 138 6.19 5.92 -15.45
CA ASN A 138 7.47 6.27 -16.06
C ASN A 138 8.64 5.92 -15.12
N PRO A 139 9.48 4.91 -15.43
CA PRO A 139 10.52 4.46 -14.52
C PRO A 139 11.54 5.55 -14.16
N GLN A 140 11.95 6.35 -15.13
CA GLN A 140 12.95 7.41 -14.93
C GLN A 140 12.37 8.54 -14.06
N LEU A 141 11.13 8.92 -14.32
CA LEU A 141 10.45 9.94 -13.52
C LEU A 141 10.23 9.44 -12.10
N ARG A 142 9.83 8.17 -11.92
CA ARG A 142 9.62 7.59 -10.60
C ARG A 142 10.90 7.54 -9.76
N VAL A 143 12.04 7.19 -10.38
CA VAL A 143 13.37 7.28 -9.73
C VAL A 143 13.62 8.69 -9.22
N ARG A 144 13.34 9.71 -10.04
CA ARG A 144 13.52 11.12 -9.65
C ARG A 144 12.57 11.54 -8.54
N MET A 145 11.29 11.12 -8.61
CA MET A 145 10.27 11.49 -7.64
C MET A 145 10.52 10.88 -6.26
N LEU A 146 10.96 9.62 -6.23
CA LEU A 146 11.25 8.88 -4.97
C LEU A 146 12.68 9.11 -4.46
N ALA A 147 13.54 9.73 -5.28
CA ALA A 147 14.99 9.83 -5.06
C ALA A 147 15.62 8.46 -4.68
N ASN A 148 15.16 7.41 -5.35
CA ASN A 148 15.58 6.02 -5.12
C ASN A 148 15.75 5.31 -6.45
N LYS A 149 16.94 4.75 -6.70
CA LYS A 149 17.25 4.06 -7.96
C LYS A 149 16.33 2.87 -8.23
N ARG A 150 15.88 2.18 -7.19
CA ARG A 150 14.93 1.07 -7.31
C ARG A 150 13.52 1.50 -7.70
N GLY A 151 13.18 2.80 -7.56
CA GLY A 151 11.84 3.30 -7.85
C GLY A 151 11.30 2.96 -9.24
N GLY A 152 12.16 2.94 -10.26
CA GLY A 152 11.79 2.53 -11.61
C GLY A 152 11.75 1.01 -11.80
N GLU A 153 12.71 0.30 -11.24
CA GLU A 153 12.84 -1.16 -11.38
C GLU A 153 11.63 -1.91 -10.83
N VAL A 154 11.15 -1.51 -9.65
CA VAL A 154 10.07 -2.21 -8.95
C VAL A 154 8.70 -2.08 -9.61
N LEU A 155 8.54 -1.20 -10.61
CA LEU A 155 7.31 -1.13 -11.41
C LEU A 155 7.00 -2.46 -12.13
N LYS A 156 8.00 -3.30 -12.39
CA LYS A 156 7.82 -4.65 -12.92
C LYS A 156 6.94 -5.56 -12.03
N TYR A 157 6.82 -5.24 -10.73
CA TYR A 157 6.03 -6.02 -9.80
C TYR A 157 4.52 -5.80 -9.94
N LEU A 158 4.10 -4.64 -10.46
CA LEU A 158 2.67 -4.36 -10.70
C LEU A 158 2.01 -5.39 -11.61
N PRO A 159 2.46 -5.60 -12.86
CA PRO A 159 1.87 -6.62 -13.72
C PRO A 159 2.01 -8.02 -13.12
N ARG A 160 3.13 -8.35 -12.46
CA ARG A 160 3.34 -9.66 -11.83
C ARG A 160 2.33 -9.95 -10.72
N LEU A 161 2.00 -8.96 -9.88
CA LEU A 161 0.95 -9.09 -8.85
C LEU A 161 -0.42 -9.31 -9.50
N VAL A 162 -0.75 -8.53 -10.52
CA VAL A 162 -2.00 -8.62 -11.27
C VAL A 162 -2.16 -9.99 -11.95
N GLU A 163 -1.12 -10.47 -12.63
CA GLU A 163 -1.07 -11.81 -13.25
C GLU A 163 -1.19 -12.92 -12.19
N GLY A 164 -0.66 -12.69 -11.00
CA GLY A 164 -0.80 -13.57 -9.83
C GLY A 164 -2.17 -13.52 -9.15
N GLY A 165 -3.13 -12.75 -9.70
CA GLY A 165 -4.50 -12.66 -9.15
C GLY A 165 -4.64 -11.74 -7.94
N ILE A 166 -3.67 -10.87 -7.68
CA ILE A 166 -3.69 -9.93 -6.56
C ILE A 166 -4.37 -8.63 -6.97
N ALA A 167 -5.41 -8.24 -6.24
CA ALA A 167 -6.07 -6.95 -6.41
C ALA A 167 -5.17 -5.81 -5.91
N VAL A 168 -5.13 -4.70 -6.66
CA VAL A 168 -4.25 -3.57 -6.37
C VAL A 168 -5.06 -2.28 -6.29
N ASN A 169 -4.81 -1.49 -5.24
CA ASN A 169 -5.25 -0.12 -5.12
C ASN A 169 -4.05 0.82 -5.36
N CYS A 170 -4.19 1.74 -6.29
CA CYS A 170 -3.11 2.65 -6.70
C CYS A 170 -3.32 4.06 -6.17
N GLN A 171 -2.29 4.66 -5.58
CA GLN A 171 -2.28 6.06 -5.18
C GLN A 171 -1.28 6.85 -6.02
N LEU A 172 -1.70 8.02 -6.49
CA LEU A 172 -0.90 8.98 -7.22
C LEU A 172 -0.81 10.28 -6.41
N VAL A 173 0.35 10.60 -5.85
CA VAL A 173 0.60 11.94 -5.32
C VAL A 173 1.07 12.81 -6.48
N LEU A 174 0.29 13.82 -6.85
CA LEU A 174 0.58 14.69 -7.98
C LEU A 174 1.38 15.92 -7.54
N CYS A 175 2.47 16.13 -8.21
CA CYS A 175 3.36 17.30 -8.06
C CYS A 175 3.23 18.14 -9.33
N ARG A 176 2.78 19.39 -9.19
CA ARG A 176 2.51 20.30 -10.32
C ARG A 176 3.75 20.47 -11.20
N GLY A 177 3.58 20.26 -12.50
CA GLY A 177 4.65 20.33 -13.50
C GLY A 177 5.64 19.17 -13.45
N VAL A 178 5.34 18.08 -12.74
CA VAL A 178 6.21 16.91 -12.61
C VAL A 178 5.55 15.65 -13.16
N ASN A 179 4.42 15.23 -12.59
CA ASN A 179 3.70 14.02 -12.97
C ASN A 179 2.19 14.26 -13.21
N ASP A 180 1.83 15.50 -13.52
CA ASP A 180 0.51 15.91 -14.02
C ASP A 180 0.44 15.96 -15.56
N GLY A 181 -0.64 16.50 -16.11
CA GLY A 181 -0.82 16.64 -17.55
C GLY A 181 -0.63 15.34 -18.33
N ASP A 182 0.24 15.36 -19.33
CA ASP A 182 0.48 14.20 -20.21
C ASP A 182 1.06 13.00 -19.46
N GLU A 183 1.86 13.22 -18.42
CA GLU A 183 2.41 12.14 -17.61
C GLU A 183 1.32 11.47 -16.76
N LEU A 184 0.34 12.23 -16.28
CA LEU A 184 -0.84 11.68 -15.62
C LEU A 184 -1.67 10.84 -16.59
N ARG A 185 -1.93 11.35 -17.80
CA ARG A 185 -2.65 10.61 -18.85
C ARG A 185 -1.98 9.28 -19.18
N ARG A 186 -0.65 9.29 -19.35
CA ARG A 186 0.14 8.09 -19.57
C ARG A 186 -0.02 7.09 -18.42
N THR A 187 0.16 7.55 -17.18
CA THR A 187 0.06 6.71 -15.99
C THR A 187 -1.32 6.07 -15.86
N LEU A 188 -2.39 6.84 -16.11
CA LEU A 188 -3.76 6.32 -16.06
C LEU A 188 -4.01 5.30 -17.17
N ALA A 189 -3.52 5.53 -18.39
CA ALA A 189 -3.64 4.59 -19.49
C ALA A 189 -2.95 3.25 -19.15
N ASP A 190 -1.70 3.30 -18.69
CA ASP A 190 -0.92 2.10 -18.33
C ASP A 190 -1.62 1.30 -17.19
N LEU A 191 -2.15 1.99 -16.18
CA LEU A 191 -2.85 1.32 -15.07
C LEU A 191 -4.20 0.74 -15.47
N LEU A 192 -4.91 1.34 -16.44
CA LEU A 192 -6.16 0.81 -16.95
C LEU A 192 -5.99 -0.52 -17.65
N GLU A 193 -4.86 -0.76 -18.32
CA GLU A 193 -4.58 -2.04 -18.96
C GLU A 193 -4.44 -3.20 -17.94
N LEU A 194 -4.26 -2.89 -16.67
CA LEU A 194 -4.19 -3.88 -15.59
C LEU A 194 -5.57 -4.16 -14.93
N THR A 195 -6.63 -3.53 -15.42
CA THR A 195 -8.01 -3.80 -14.97
C THR A 195 -8.46 -5.19 -15.46
N PRO A 196 -9.17 -6.01 -14.66
CA PRO A 196 -9.93 -5.65 -13.44
C PRO A 196 -9.17 -5.78 -12.12
N MET A 197 -7.91 -6.21 -12.10
CA MET A 197 -7.15 -6.40 -10.86
C MET A 197 -6.75 -5.08 -10.22
N VAL A 198 -6.51 -4.02 -10.98
CA VAL A 198 -6.48 -2.65 -10.43
C VAL A 198 -7.92 -2.26 -10.11
N GLN A 199 -8.22 -2.12 -8.80
CA GLN A 199 -9.57 -1.88 -8.28
C GLN A 199 -9.85 -0.42 -7.98
N SER A 200 -8.83 0.36 -7.68
CA SER A 200 -8.95 1.81 -7.49
C SER A 200 -7.67 2.54 -7.88
N ILE A 201 -7.83 3.75 -8.41
CA ILE A 201 -6.75 4.69 -8.69
C ILE A 201 -7.17 6.03 -8.10
N ALA A 202 -6.53 6.42 -6.99
CA ALA A 202 -6.80 7.68 -6.31
C ALA A 202 -5.65 8.67 -6.57
N ALA A 203 -5.98 9.90 -6.97
CA ALA A 203 -5.00 10.97 -7.11
C ALA A 203 -5.22 12.04 -6.03
N VAL A 204 -4.14 12.40 -5.33
CA VAL A 204 -4.12 13.45 -4.31
C VAL A 204 -3.09 14.51 -4.68
N PRO A 205 -3.30 15.81 -4.38
CA PRO A 205 -2.26 16.81 -4.58
C PRO A 205 -1.14 16.63 -3.56
N CYS A 206 0.08 16.99 -3.95
CA CYS A 206 1.18 17.07 -3.00
C CYS A 206 0.86 18.07 -1.90
N GLY A 207 0.84 17.61 -0.66
CA GLY A 207 0.70 18.48 0.51
C GLY A 207 1.94 19.37 0.69
N ILE A 208 1.71 20.64 1.02
CA ILE A 208 2.76 21.64 1.22
C ILE A 208 2.59 22.27 2.60
N THR A 209 3.65 22.27 3.41
CA THR A 209 3.68 22.89 4.74
C THR A 209 4.79 23.94 4.84
N ASP A 210 4.73 24.80 5.86
CA ASP A 210 5.75 25.81 6.15
C ASP A 210 7.10 25.19 6.61
N TYR A 211 7.12 23.89 6.88
CA TYR A 211 8.31 23.16 7.33
C TYR A 211 9.14 22.54 6.21
N ARG A 212 8.84 22.87 4.93
CA ARG A 212 9.55 22.36 3.74
C ARG A 212 10.93 23.01 3.51
N LYS A 213 11.69 23.26 4.55
CA LYS A 213 13.04 23.84 4.42
C LYS A 213 13.98 22.82 3.78
N ASN A 214 14.71 23.27 2.76
CA ASN A 214 15.71 22.46 2.01
C ASN A 214 15.13 21.22 1.28
N LEU A 215 13.81 21.12 1.13
CA LEU A 215 13.18 20.09 0.30
C LEU A 215 12.97 20.59 -1.14
N TYR A 216 12.67 19.63 -2.04
CA TYR A 216 12.36 19.96 -3.44
C TYR A 216 11.27 21.03 -3.52
N PRO A 217 11.48 22.12 -4.28
CA PRO A 217 10.50 23.21 -4.36
C PRO A 217 9.24 22.73 -5.09
N GLN A 218 8.15 22.67 -4.37
CA GLN A 218 6.83 22.32 -4.90
C GLN A 218 6.05 23.57 -5.27
N VAL A 219 5.39 23.53 -6.42
CA VAL A 219 4.45 24.58 -6.84
C VAL A 219 3.03 24.14 -6.43
N PRO A 220 2.31 24.92 -5.62
CA PRO A 220 0.95 24.57 -5.25
C PRO A 220 0.00 24.59 -6.47
N TYR A 221 -0.99 23.73 -6.45
CA TYR A 221 -2.07 23.77 -7.43
C TYR A 221 -3.01 24.94 -7.13
N ASP A 222 -3.37 25.68 -8.16
CA ASP A 222 -4.41 26.71 -8.16
C ASP A 222 -5.73 26.14 -8.69
N ALA A 223 -6.77 26.99 -8.75
CA ALA A 223 -8.09 26.57 -9.19
C ALA A 223 -8.10 26.02 -10.63
N LYS A 224 -7.36 26.66 -11.53
CA LYS A 224 -7.28 26.26 -12.94
C LYS A 224 -6.59 24.90 -13.08
N THR A 225 -5.40 24.76 -12.52
CA THR A 225 -4.61 23.53 -12.64
C THR A 225 -5.24 22.36 -11.87
N SER A 226 -5.98 22.63 -10.80
CA SER A 226 -6.80 21.61 -10.13
C SER A 226 -7.96 21.15 -11.00
N ALA A 227 -8.63 22.06 -11.70
CA ALA A 227 -9.67 21.73 -12.66
C ALA A 227 -9.16 20.86 -13.81
N GLU A 228 -7.96 21.15 -14.34
CA GLU A 228 -7.32 20.35 -15.39
C GLU A 228 -7.06 18.91 -14.93
N VAL A 229 -6.64 18.69 -13.67
CA VAL A 229 -6.47 17.35 -13.10
C VAL A 229 -7.81 16.63 -13.00
N ILE A 230 -8.86 17.30 -12.50
CA ILE A 230 -10.19 16.71 -12.43
C ILE A 230 -10.66 16.28 -13.82
N ASP A 231 -10.53 17.15 -14.82
CA ASP A 231 -10.98 16.86 -16.19
C ASP A 231 -10.28 15.61 -16.76
N ILE A 232 -8.97 15.47 -16.55
CA ILE A 232 -8.21 14.26 -16.96
C ILE A 232 -8.73 13.02 -16.22
N MET A 233 -8.86 13.11 -14.89
CA MET A 233 -9.30 11.97 -14.08
C MET A 233 -10.73 11.53 -14.40
N GLU A 234 -11.62 12.47 -14.70
CA GLU A 234 -13.00 12.18 -15.09
C GLU A 234 -13.08 11.56 -16.48
N GLU A 235 -12.32 12.07 -17.46
CA GLU A 235 -12.20 11.49 -18.79
C GLU A 235 -11.82 10.00 -18.72
N PHE A 236 -10.75 9.68 -17.99
CA PHE A 236 -10.30 8.29 -17.82
C PHE A 236 -11.26 7.46 -16.96
N GLY A 237 -11.93 8.06 -15.97
CA GLY A 237 -12.95 7.40 -15.17
C GLY A 237 -14.15 6.97 -16.01
N ASP A 238 -14.59 7.82 -16.94
CA ASP A 238 -15.68 7.52 -17.88
C ASP A 238 -15.25 6.49 -18.93
N GLU A 239 -14.00 6.56 -19.41
CA GLU A 239 -13.41 5.54 -20.26
C GLU A 239 -13.41 4.17 -19.58
N CYS A 240 -12.95 4.12 -18.32
CA CYS A 240 -12.96 2.90 -17.52
C CYS A 240 -14.37 2.33 -17.37
N LYS A 241 -15.35 3.19 -17.07
CA LYS A 241 -16.76 2.77 -16.94
C LYS A 241 -17.30 2.22 -18.25
N ARG A 242 -16.94 2.80 -19.41
CA ARG A 242 -17.35 2.29 -20.74
C ARG A 242 -16.69 0.94 -21.06
N ARG A 243 -15.39 0.77 -20.75
CA ARG A 243 -14.63 -0.45 -21.09
C ARG A 243 -14.93 -1.60 -20.13
N HIS A 244 -15.06 -1.32 -18.84
CA HIS A 244 -15.09 -2.32 -17.75
C HIS A 244 -16.39 -2.33 -16.92
N GLY A 245 -17.36 -1.47 -17.25
CA GLY A 245 -18.65 -1.41 -16.55
C GLY A 245 -18.62 -0.70 -15.19
N LYS A 246 -17.44 -0.34 -14.68
CA LYS A 246 -17.27 0.36 -13.40
C LYS A 246 -16.23 1.47 -13.48
N ARG A 247 -16.39 2.51 -12.66
CA ARG A 247 -15.38 3.55 -12.48
C ARG A 247 -14.45 3.11 -11.36
N ILE A 248 -13.14 3.26 -11.57
CA ILE A 248 -12.11 2.98 -10.55
C ILE A 248 -11.14 4.15 -10.36
N ILE A 249 -11.30 5.23 -11.08
CA ILE A 249 -10.42 6.41 -11.11
C ILE A 249 -11.12 7.56 -10.42
N TYR A 250 -10.50 8.09 -9.37
CA TYR A 250 -11.09 9.12 -8.51
C TYR A 250 -10.07 10.19 -8.13
N PRO A 251 -10.32 11.47 -8.48
CA PRO A 251 -9.60 12.58 -7.85
C PRO A 251 -10.09 12.74 -6.40
N SER A 252 -9.20 13.08 -5.48
CA SER A 252 -9.58 13.37 -4.09
C SER A 252 -10.45 14.63 -4.01
N ASP A 253 -11.21 14.76 -2.92
CA ASP A 253 -12.05 15.91 -2.67
C ASP A 253 -11.30 17.23 -2.70
N GLU A 254 -10.05 17.23 -2.26
CA GLU A 254 -9.21 18.42 -2.25
C GLU A 254 -9.09 19.07 -3.63
N TRP A 255 -9.10 18.28 -4.72
CA TRP A 255 -9.11 18.80 -6.08
C TRP A 255 -10.36 19.63 -6.37
N TYR A 256 -11.54 19.12 -5.99
CA TYR A 256 -12.81 19.81 -6.20
C TYR A 256 -12.88 21.10 -5.37
N LEU A 257 -12.45 21.06 -4.10
CA LEU A 257 -12.40 22.24 -3.25
C LEU A 257 -11.47 23.32 -3.81
N LYS A 258 -10.26 22.93 -4.27
CA LYS A 258 -9.31 23.87 -4.89
C LYS A 258 -9.81 24.45 -6.21
N ALA A 259 -10.51 23.67 -7.02
CA ALA A 259 -11.08 24.08 -8.29
C ALA A 259 -12.38 24.90 -8.14
N GLY A 260 -12.98 24.97 -6.94
CA GLY A 260 -14.28 25.55 -6.71
C GLY A 260 -15.42 24.75 -7.38
N ARG A 261 -15.25 23.45 -7.59
CA ARG A 261 -16.23 22.55 -8.19
C ARG A 261 -16.97 21.75 -7.12
N PRO A 262 -18.26 21.39 -7.31
CA PRO A 262 -18.97 20.50 -6.40
C PRO A 262 -18.36 19.10 -6.45
N ILE A 263 -18.24 18.45 -5.27
CA ILE A 263 -17.83 17.05 -5.18
C ILE A 263 -18.97 16.17 -5.72
N PRO A 264 -18.73 15.25 -6.66
CA PRO A 264 -19.78 14.39 -7.21
C PRO A 264 -20.43 13.51 -6.14
N VAL A 265 -21.77 13.47 -6.11
CA VAL A 265 -22.53 12.66 -5.12
C VAL A 265 -22.20 11.17 -5.23
N SER A 266 -21.87 10.67 -6.43
CA SER A 266 -21.44 9.28 -6.66
C SER A 266 -20.17 8.88 -5.90
N TYR A 267 -19.38 9.85 -5.44
CA TYR A 267 -18.15 9.59 -4.67
C TYR A 267 -18.41 9.49 -3.16
N THR A 268 -19.55 9.93 -2.67
CA THR A 268 -19.89 9.90 -1.24
C THR A 268 -20.01 8.47 -0.70
N HIS A 269 -20.36 7.50 -1.54
CA HIS A 269 -20.41 6.09 -1.16
C HIS A 269 -19.04 5.46 -0.92
N LEU A 270 -17.98 5.95 -1.58
CA LEU A 270 -16.61 5.49 -1.36
C LEU A 270 -16.06 5.97 -0.01
N ARG A 271 -16.38 7.19 0.39
CA ARG A 271 -15.99 7.72 1.70
C ARG A 271 -16.49 6.90 2.88
N ALA A 272 -17.66 6.30 2.79
CA ALA A 272 -18.20 5.46 3.85
C ALA A 272 -17.35 4.20 4.09
N HIS A 273 -16.56 3.76 3.11
CA HIS A 273 -15.61 2.65 3.24
C HIS A 273 -14.22 3.11 3.70
N GLU A 274 -13.73 4.27 3.26
CA GLU A 274 -12.45 4.84 3.72
C GLU A 274 -12.51 5.28 5.19
N THR A 275 -13.59 5.92 5.62
CA THR A 275 -13.78 6.37 7.02
C THR A 275 -13.96 5.21 8.01
N ARG A 276 -14.25 4.00 7.57
CA ARG A 276 -14.38 2.83 8.46
C ARG A 276 -13.04 2.27 8.93
N HIS A 277 -11.96 2.53 8.20
CA HIS A 277 -10.60 2.14 8.58
C HIS A 277 -9.89 3.16 9.47
N ASP A 278 -10.32 4.42 9.44
CA ASP A 278 -9.73 5.50 10.24
C ASP A 278 -10.27 5.60 11.68
N LEU A 279 -11.22 4.74 12.08
CA LEU A 279 -11.93 4.79 13.36
C LEU A 279 -11.68 3.57 14.27
N VAL A 280 -10.67 2.72 13.98
CA VAL A 280 -10.30 1.61 14.86
C VAL A 280 -8.88 1.75 15.36
#